data_21b72c654318a0009be7a725d962bf84
#
_entry.id   21b72c654318a0009be7a725d962bf84
#
_cell.length_a   1.000
_cell.length_b   1.000
_cell.length_c   1.000
_cell.angle_alpha   90.00
_cell.angle_beta   90.00
_cell.angle_gamma   90.00
#
_symmetry.space_group_name_H-M   'P 1'
#
loop_
_entity.id
_entity.type
_entity.pdbx_description
1 polymer ?
#
loop_
_entity_poly.entity_id
_entity_poly.type
_entity_poly.pdbx_seq_one_letter_code
_entity_poly.pdbx_strand_id
1 'polypeptide(L)'
;MKHYRLPALLLAGAMTFGLASCGSSSSGSASSAAASGSGASSTDSAPAEIPQEALDDVVSYLTDGAYTKDDVVATVGDTTVSAAQMLYWAAYQQYYMTNYYYRNYGYTFQMSDTLQDGTTVADSLLSSGVDTAMDYAVATQKAHDLGVTLSDDNAKALENLYADNVTSYGEDRWTTFVNAGLINEADFDDAQKNDWIQEHGAEFYTHSLMYYATTESGYQEMYNNNYYYNALQESLFGEGGSETPTDETINDYLQSYISDNGIVWARCILFSTQDAADDAAVDEVLAQAQAVYDELALLPADQLSEAFTDKQSQYDKSGYTAGEVQRYSNSDSLVDGYYSTIAALEPGQIAMTDKTDYGYFIVLREPDQPDTLRDSVKSSYIMNTYDSLISQWKSDYGVSDVSLNIDAQAFFTKLNALQNTLYSIDNVSSTDSSSDTGSDSSAASSSAAASGSGSN
;
A
#
# COMPACT_ATOMS: atom_id res chain seq x y z
N MET A 1 -6.12 19.47 20.48
CA MET A 1 -6.64 18.57 19.45
C MET A 1 -5.75 18.77 18.23
N LYS A 2 -4.94 17.78 17.90
CA LYS A 2 -4.07 17.83 16.71
C LYS A 2 -4.94 17.50 15.51
N HIS A 3 -5.19 18.50 14.66
CA HIS A 3 -5.88 18.32 13.39
C HIS A 3 -4.95 17.58 12.44
N TYR A 4 -5.16 16.30 12.27
CA TYR A 4 -4.45 15.51 11.27
C TYR A 4 -5.06 15.84 9.90
N ARG A 5 -4.24 16.37 9.02
CA ARG A 5 -4.54 16.45 7.60
C ARG A 5 -4.36 15.05 7.02
N LEU A 6 -5.45 14.29 6.87
CA LEU A 6 -5.46 13.25 5.86
C LEU A 6 -5.25 13.98 4.54
N PRO A 7 -4.15 13.75 3.80
CA PRO A 7 -4.13 14.21 2.44
C PRO A 7 -5.35 13.57 1.79
N ALA A 8 -6.13 14.36 1.07
CA ALA A 8 -7.01 13.85 0.04
C ALA A 8 -6.08 13.20 -1.00
N LEU A 9 -5.58 12.03 -0.68
CA LEU A 9 -5.02 11.11 -1.64
C LEU A 9 -6.23 10.67 -2.46
N LEU A 10 -6.42 11.37 -3.56
CA LEU A 10 -6.95 10.79 -4.75
C LEU A 10 -6.13 9.52 -5.01
N LEU A 11 -6.54 8.43 -4.39
CA LEU A 11 -6.14 7.07 -4.73
C LEU A 11 -6.94 6.62 -5.97
N ALA A 12 -7.04 7.51 -6.95
CA ALA A 12 -7.12 7.17 -8.34
C ALA A 12 -5.69 6.98 -8.84
N GLY A 13 -4.94 6.18 -8.18
CA GLY A 13 -3.58 5.82 -8.55
C GLY A 13 -3.57 4.36 -8.89
N ALA A 14 -3.56 4.07 -10.18
CA ALA A 14 -3.17 2.81 -10.78
C ALA A 14 -2.58 1.82 -9.77
N MET A 15 -3.43 1.01 -9.15
CA MET A 15 -2.98 -0.30 -8.71
C MET A 15 -2.81 -1.10 -10.00
N THR A 16 -1.70 -0.84 -10.70
CA THR A 16 -1.14 -1.87 -11.54
C THR A 16 -0.83 -3.02 -10.60
N PHE A 17 -1.78 -3.93 -10.46
CA PHE A 17 -1.44 -5.27 -10.08
C PHE A 17 -0.50 -5.75 -11.17
N GLY A 18 0.78 -5.51 -10.95
CA GLY A 18 1.80 -6.26 -11.66
C GLY A 18 1.53 -7.71 -11.28
N LEU A 19 0.78 -8.39 -12.12
CA LEU A 19 0.86 -9.82 -12.24
C LEU A 19 2.29 -10.10 -12.70
N ALA A 20 3.23 -10.07 -11.73
CA ALA A 20 4.50 -10.70 -11.91
C ALA A 20 4.18 -12.17 -12.13
N SER A 21 4.23 -12.56 -13.40
CA SER A 21 4.33 -13.96 -13.79
C SER A 21 5.25 -14.68 -12.81
N CYS A 22 4.80 -15.80 -12.31
CA CYS A 22 5.56 -16.76 -11.54
C CYS A 22 7.00 -16.85 -12.05
N GLY A 23 7.94 -16.42 -11.22
CA GLY A 23 9.36 -16.58 -11.46
C GLY A 23 10.18 -16.12 -10.27
N SER A 24 10.56 -17.09 -9.43
CA SER A 24 11.59 -17.07 -8.38
C SER A 24 11.34 -16.27 -7.10
N SER A 25 10.98 -17.03 -6.07
CA SER A 25 11.47 -17.01 -4.69
C SER A 25 12.22 -15.75 -4.21
N SER A 26 11.58 -14.95 -3.39
CA SER A 26 12.23 -14.40 -2.21
C SER A 26 11.23 -14.37 -1.05
N SER A 27 11.49 -15.22 -0.07
CA SER A 27 10.81 -15.31 1.21
C SER A 27 10.88 -13.96 1.95
N GLY A 28 9.84 -13.16 1.83
CA GLY A 28 9.58 -12.05 2.71
C GLY A 28 8.49 -12.47 3.69
N SER A 29 8.89 -12.90 4.88
CA SER A 29 7.98 -13.17 5.99
C SER A 29 7.11 -11.94 6.22
N ALA A 30 5.83 -12.03 5.86
CA ALA A 30 4.82 -11.11 6.34
C ALA A 30 4.62 -11.39 7.83
N SER A 31 5.39 -10.71 8.69
CA SER A 31 5.11 -10.71 10.12
C SER A 31 3.82 -9.94 10.34
N SER A 32 2.76 -10.67 10.65
CA SER A 32 1.49 -10.16 11.13
C SER A 32 1.72 -9.23 12.33
N ALA A 33 1.44 -7.94 12.16
CA ALA A 33 1.39 -7.01 13.27
C ALA A 33 0.12 -7.28 14.09
N ALA A 34 0.28 -8.04 15.17
CA ALA A 34 -0.76 -8.22 16.15
C ALA A 34 -1.07 -6.87 16.81
N ALA A 35 -2.32 -6.43 16.71
CA ALA A 35 -2.84 -5.36 17.54
C ALA A 35 -2.78 -5.81 19.01
N SER A 36 -1.90 -5.20 19.80
CA SER A 36 -1.86 -5.38 21.25
C SER A 36 -3.06 -4.71 21.91
N GLY A 37 -4.17 -5.43 21.98
CA GLY A 37 -5.28 -5.12 22.87
C GLY A 37 -4.93 -5.60 24.27
N SER A 38 -5.03 -4.69 25.23
CA SER A 38 -4.83 -4.88 26.65
C SER A 38 -5.63 -6.06 27.21
N GLY A 39 -4.94 -6.85 28.04
CA GLY A 39 -5.39 -7.99 28.81
C GLY A 39 -6.88 -8.15 29.12
N ALA A 40 -7.46 -9.18 28.54
CA ALA A 40 -8.64 -9.81 29.04
C ALA A 40 -8.29 -11.18 29.59
N SER A 41 -8.73 -11.40 30.81
CA SER A 41 -8.67 -12.61 31.59
C SER A 41 -9.18 -13.80 30.77
N SER A 42 -8.47 -14.92 30.81
CA SER A 42 -8.89 -16.23 30.31
C SER A 42 -10.24 -16.65 30.90
N THR A 43 -11.29 -16.44 30.17
CA THR A 43 -12.52 -17.20 30.27
C THR A 43 -12.52 -18.16 29.09
N ASP A 44 -12.84 -19.41 29.38
CA ASP A 44 -13.08 -20.50 28.43
C ASP A 44 -14.10 -20.05 27.38
N SER A 45 -13.62 -19.42 26.31
CA SER A 45 -14.45 -18.98 25.18
C SER A 45 -14.48 -20.15 24.19
N ALA A 46 -15.68 -20.55 23.78
CA ALA A 46 -15.86 -21.46 22.66
C ALA A 46 -15.03 -20.99 21.46
N PRO A 47 -14.51 -21.91 20.62
CA PRO A 47 -13.82 -21.52 19.41
C PRO A 47 -14.63 -20.47 18.64
N ALA A 48 -13.96 -19.47 18.06
CA ALA A 48 -14.64 -18.49 17.22
C ALA A 48 -15.20 -19.23 16.00
N GLU A 49 -16.51 -19.08 15.77
CA GLU A 49 -17.20 -19.69 14.63
C GLU A 49 -17.66 -18.58 13.67
N ILE A 50 -17.57 -18.87 12.37
CA ILE A 50 -18.12 -17.97 11.35
C ILE A 50 -19.65 -18.02 11.47
N PRO A 51 -20.36 -16.87 11.55
CA PRO A 51 -21.82 -16.86 11.54
C PRO A 51 -22.37 -17.57 10.32
N GLN A 52 -23.37 -18.45 10.51
CA GLN A 52 -23.96 -19.21 9.40
C GLN A 52 -24.54 -18.28 8.33
N GLU A 53 -25.16 -17.17 8.75
CA GLU A 53 -25.69 -16.17 7.83
C GLU A 53 -24.59 -15.57 6.92
N ALA A 54 -23.36 -15.43 7.43
CA ALA A 54 -22.23 -14.96 6.63
C ALA A 54 -21.73 -16.04 5.65
N LEU A 55 -21.79 -17.32 6.03
CA LEU A 55 -21.47 -18.43 5.12
C LEU A 55 -22.52 -18.56 4.01
N ASP A 56 -23.79 -18.31 4.31
CA ASP A 56 -24.88 -18.38 3.33
C ASP A 56 -24.84 -17.22 2.34
N ASP A 57 -24.63 -15.99 2.84
CA ASP A 57 -24.52 -14.77 2.03
C ASP A 57 -23.80 -13.65 2.82
N VAL A 58 -22.51 -13.49 2.59
CA VAL A 58 -21.68 -12.49 3.27
C VAL A 58 -22.14 -11.05 3.00
N VAL A 59 -22.67 -10.77 1.79
CA VAL A 59 -23.19 -9.45 1.41
C VAL A 59 -24.43 -9.13 2.25
N SER A 60 -25.37 -10.06 2.32
CA SER A 60 -26.60 -9.91 3.13
C SER A 60 -26.28 -9.77 4.62
N TYR A 61 -25.36 -10.59 5.15
CA TYR A 61 -24.90 -10.49 6.53
C TYR A 61 -24.32 -9.11 6.87
N LEU A 62 -23.39 -8.61 6.04
CA LEU A 62 -22.69 -7.35 6.28
C LEU A 62 -23.58 -6.11 6.09
N THR A 63 -24.62 -6.21 5.25
CA THR A 63 -25.53 -5.09 4.93
C THR A 63 -26.87 -5.15 5.68
N ASP A 64 -27.02 -5.99 6.70
CA ASP A 64 -28.30 -6.20 7.43
C ASP A 64 -29.46 -6.58 6.51
N GLY A 65 -29.18 -7.32 5.43
CA GLY A 65 -30.16 -7.73 4.43
C GLY A 65 -30.59 -6.62 3.46
N ALA A 66 -29.91 -5.47 3.47
CA ALA A 66 -30.22 -4.41 2.50
C ALA A 66 -29.86 -4.81 1.06
N TYR A 67 -28.83 -5.64 0.90
CA TYR A 67 -28.41 -6.24 -0.36
C TYR A 67 -28.09 -7.71 -0.17
N THR A 68 -28.20 -8.47 -1.26
CA THR A 68 -27.76 -9.85 -1.36
C THR A 68 -26.59 -9.97 -2.34
N LYS A 69 -25.94 -11.13 -2.35
CA LYS A 69 -24.82 -11.43 -3.26
C LYS A 69 -25.17 -11.32 -4.75
N ASP A 70 -26.46 -11.45 -5.09
CA ASP A 70 -26.95 -11.45 -6.47
C ASP A 70 -27.52 -10.08 -6.90
N ASP A 71 -27.51 -9.08 -6.00
CA ASP A 71 -28.09 -7.76 -6.29
C ASP A 71 -27.16 -6.92 -7.19
N VAL A 72 -27.72 -6.51 -8.32
CA VAL A 72 -27.14 -5.50 -9.21
C VAL A 72 -27.55 -4.12 -8.71
N VAL A 73 -26.57 -3.30 -8.33
CA VAL A 73 -26.80 -1.94 -7.80
C VAL A 73 -26.81 -0.90 -8.90
N ALA A 74 -25.97 -1.07 -9.92
CA ALA A 74 -25.84 -0.13 -11.02
C ALA A 74 -25.64 -0.86 -12.35
N THR A 75 -25.93 -0.15 -13.45
CA THR A 75 -25.68 -0.62 -14.81
C THR A 75 -25.09 0.53 -15.62
N VAL A 76 -24.00 0.26 -16.32
CA VAL A 76 -23.33 1.19 -17.24
C VAL A 76 -23.41 0.57 -18.63
N GLY A 77 -24.31 1.05 -19.47
CA GLY A 77 -24.62 0.36 -20.74
C GLY A 77 -25.07 -1.07 -20.49
N ASP A 78 -24.33 -2.06 -20.98
CA ASP A 78 -24.55 -3.48 -20.77
C ASP A 78 -23.74 -4.06 -19.58
N THR A 79 -22.87 -3.27 -19.00
CA THR A 79 -22.02 -3.69 -17.86
C THR A 79 -22.76 -3.51 -16.54
N THR A 80 -22.94 -4.60 -15.78
CA THR A 80 -23.56 -4.58 -14.45
C THR A 80 -22.52 -4.41 -13.36
N VAL A 81 -22.92 -3.80 -12.23
CA VAL A 81 -22.11 -3.63 -11.03
C VAL A 81 -22.91 -4.18 -9.84
N SER A 82 -22.40 -5.25 -9.24
CA SER A 82 -23.03 -5.89 -8.10
C SER A 82 -22.68 -5.21 -6.76
N ALA A 83 -23.54 -5.42 -5.75
CA ALA A 83 -23.25 -5.01 -4.38
C ALA A 83 -21.95 -5.67 -3.88
N ALA A 84 -21.74 -6.94 -4.19
CA ALA A 84 -20.52 -7.68 -3.81
C ALA A 84 -19.24 -7.03 -4.35
N GLN A 85 -19.26 -6.50 -5.57
CA GLN A 85 -18.13 -5.80 -6.17
C GLN A 85 -17.85 -4.46 -5.47
N MET A 86 -18.89 -3.68 -5.18
CA MET A 86 -18.74 -2.39 -4.48
C MET A 86 -18.19 -2.56 -3.06
N LEU A 87 -18.71 -3.56 -2.34
CA LEU A 87 -18.26 -3.87 -0.97
C LEU A 87 -16.83 -4.43 -0.95
N TYR A 88 -16.44 -5.20 -1.96
CA TYR A 88 -15.04 -5.62 -2.14
C TYR A 88 -14.10 -4.42 -2.13
N TRP A 89 -14.36 -3.42 -2.95
CA TRP A 89 -13.49 -2.25 -3.03
C TRP A 89 -13.48 -1.45 -1.73
N ALA A 90 -14.61 -1.32 -1.03
CA ALA A 90 -14.66 -0.67 0.27
C ALA A 90 -13.82 -1.42 1.33
N ALA A 91 -13.93 -2.73 1.40
CA ALA A 91 -13.16 -3.58 2.29
C ALA A 91 -11.66 -3.57 1.94
N TYR A 92 -11.33 -3.61 0.64
CA TYR A 92 -9.95 -3.54 0.17
C TYR A 92 -9.29 -2.21 0.53
N GLN A 93 -10.00 -1.09 0.35
CA GLN A 93 -9.49 0.23 0.74
C GLN A 93 -9.29 0.36 2.24
N GLN A 94 -10.22 -0.18 3.04
CA GLN A 94 -10.04 -0.25 4.50
C GLN A 94 -8.74 -1.00 4.85
N TYR A 95 -8.54 -2.19 4.28
CA TYR A 95 -7.35 -3.00 4.52
C TYR A 95 -6.07 -2.24 4.12
N TYR A 96 -6.05 -1.65 2.92
CA TYR A 96 -4.90 -0.90 2.42
C TYR A 96 -4.58 0.31 3.30
N MET A 97 -5.57 1.13 3.62
CA MET A 97 -5.41 2.33 4.45
C MET A 97 -4.93 1.98 5.86
N THR A 98 -5.51 0.95 6.48
CA THR A 98 -5.09 0.48 7.81
C THR A 98 -3.62 0.07 7.80
N ASN A 99 -3.20 -0.73 6.83
CA ASN A 99 -1.81 -1.16 6.72
C ASN A 99 -0.85 -0.02 6.41
N TYR A 100 -1.24 0.89 5.50
CA TYR A 100 -0.42 2.04 5.11
C TYR A 100 -0.15 2.96 6.30
N TYR A 101 -1.18 3.36 7.03
CA TYR A 101 -1.03 4.25 8.18
C TYR A 101 -0.30 3.58 9.34
N TYR A 102 -0.59 2.31 9.60
CA TYR A 102 0.11 1.57 10.64
C TYR A 102 1.61 1.43 10.35
N ARG A 103 1.98 1.03 9.14
CA ARG A 103 3.40 0.80 8.77
C ARG A 103 4.21 2.09 8.68
N ASN A 104 3.62 3.17 8.17
CA ASN A 104 4.37 4.40 7.91
C ASN A 104 4.34 5.38 9.10
N TYR A 105 3.30 5.33 9.93
CA TYR A 105 3.09 6.32 10.98
C TYR A 105 2.81 5.71 12.36
N GLY A 106 2.69 4.38 12.48
CA GLY A 106 2.29 3.71 13.73
C GLY A 106 0.89 4.11 14.21
N TYR A 107 0.06 4.60 13.30
CA TYR A 107 -1.26 5.15 13.60
C TYR A 107 -2.38 4.20 13.14
N THR A 108 -3.41 4.06 13.98
CA THR A 108 -4.65 3.37 13.63
C THR A 108 -5.80 4.36 13.73
N PHE A 109 -6.65 4.41 12.70
CA PHE A 109 -7.86 5.24 12.71
C PHE A 109 -9.08 4.41 13.15
N GLN A 110 -10.11 5.11 13.64
CA GLN A 110 -11.40 4.51 13.93
C GLN A 110 -12.37 4.82 12.80
N MET A 111 -13.29 3.92 12.50
CA MET A 111 -14.30 4.13 11.45
C MET A 111 -15.20 5.35 11.73
N SER A 112 -15.37 5.70 13.00
CA SER A 112 -16.12 6.87 13.46
C SER A 112 -15.33 8.18 13.46
N ASP A 113 -14.04 8.17 13.16
CA ASP A 113 -13.23 9.38 13.09
C ASP A 113 -13.77 10.30 12.00
N THR A 114 -13.83 11.60 12.29
CA THR A 114 -14.36 12.60 11.37
C THR A 114 -13.24 13.24 10.56
N LEU A 115 -13.40 13.27 9.26
CA LEU A 115 -12.52 13.91 8.30
C LEU A 115 -12.73 15.43 8.24
N GLN A 116 -11.88 16.13 7.48
CA GLN A 116 -11.92 17.60 7.40
C GLN A 116 -13.21 18.14 6.75
N ASP A 117 -13.82 17.36 5.86
CA ASP A 117 -15.07 17.67 5.16
C ASP A 117 -16.32 17.38 6.02
N GLY A 118 -16.13 16.78 7.20
CA GLY A 118 -17.20 16.44 8.12
C GLY A 118 -17.78 15.03 7.92
N THR A 119 -17.32 14.26 6.94
CA THR A 119 -17.68 12.84 6.75
C THR A 119 -16.96 11.95 7.73
N THR A 120 -17.45 10.75 7.98
CA THR A 120 -16.70 9.75 8.77
C THR A 120 -15.72 8.99 7.87
N VAL A 121 -14.72 8.37 8.50
CA VAL A 121 -13.82 7.44 7.78
C VAL A 121 -14.62 6.32 7.13
N ALA A 122 -15.62 5.77 7.82
CA ALA A 122 -16.50 4.73 7.28
C ALA A 122 -17.24 5.21 6.02
N ASP A 123 -17.89 6.37 6.07
CA ASP A 123 -18.61 6.92 4.91
C ASP A 123 -17.67 7.18 3.73
N SER A 124 -16.50 7.71 4.00
CA SER A 124 -15.48 7.98 2.96
C SER A 124 -14.98 6.70 2.30
N LEU A 125 -14.69 5.65 3.09
CA LEU A 125 -14.24 4.37 2.55
C LEU A 125 -15.33 3.67 1.73
N LEU A 126 -16.59 3.70 2.20
CA LEU A 126 -17.72 3.12 1.48
C LEU A 126 -17.94 3.84 0.15
N SER A 127 -18.00 5.17 0.17
CA SER A 127 -18.15 5.99 -1.05
C SER A 127 -17.02 5.75 -2.03
N SER A 128 -15.78 5.74 -1.57
CA SER A 128 -14.61 5.49 -2.40
C SER A 128 -14.62 4.08 -3.01
N GLY A 129 -15.12 3.07 -2.29
CA GLY A 129 -15.30 1.72 -2.83
C GLY A 129 -16.33 1.67 -3.95
N VAL A 130 -17.47 2.37 -3.78
CA VAL A 130 -18.49 2.50 -4.82
C VAL A 130 -17.93 3.23 -6.05
N ASP A 131 -17.24 4.37 -5.84
CA ASP A 131 -16.64 5.13 -6.93
C ASP A 131 -15.63 4.29 -7.72
N THR A 132 -14.79 3.54 -7.04
CA THR A 132 -13.82 2.63 -7.68
C THR A 132 -14.52 1.56 -8.52
N ALA A 133 -15.55 0.90 -7.98
CA ALA A 133 -16.31 -0.10 -8.74
C ALA A 133 -16.95 0.50 -10.00
N MET A 134 -17.47 1.72 -9.90
CA MET A 134 -18.08 2.43 -11.02
C MET A 134 -17.05 2.85 -12.05
N ASP A 135 -15.86 3.30 -11.66
CA ASP A 135 -14.79 3.68 -12.58
C ASP A 135 -14.35 2.49 -13.44
N TYR A 136 -14.17 1.33 -12.83
CA TYR A 136 -13.84 0.10 -13.54
C TYR A 136 -14.98 -0.36 -14.48
N ALA A 137 -16.23 -0.25 -14.06
CA ALA A 137 -17.37 -0.61 -14.89
C ALA A 137 -17.54 0.32 -16.09
N VAL A 138 -17.33 1.63 -15.89
CA VAL A 138 -17.34 2.63 -16.96
C VAL A 138 -16.24 2.37 -17.98
N ALA A 139 -15.03 2.07 -17.52
CA ALA A 139 -13.92 1.69 -18.38
C ALA A 139 -14.22 0.40 -19.17
N THR A 140 -14.80 -0.61 -18.51
CA THR A 140 -15.22 -1.87 -19.15
C THR A 140 -16.24 -1.61 -20.25
N GLN A 141 -17.30 -0.86 -19.96
CA GLN A 141 -18.30 -0.51 -20.97
C GLN A 141 -17.68 0.27 -22.15
N LYS A 142 -16.81 1.22 -21.84
CA LYS A 142 -16.11 1.98 -22.88
C LYS A 142 -15.19 1.12 -23.73
N ALA A 143 -14.51 0.14 -23.12
CA ALA A 143 -13.73 -0.85 -23.85
C ALA A 143 -14.61 -1.63 -24.85
N HIS A 144 -15.78 -2.11 -24.40
CA HIS A 144 -16.74 -2.80 -25.26
C HIS A 144 -17.22 -1.90 -26.40
N ASP A 145 -17.59 -0.65 -26.13
CA ASP A 145 -18.05 0.31 -27.15
C ASP A 145 -16.98 0.61 -28.22
N LEU A 146 -15.70 0.55 -27.84
CA LEU A 146 -14.56 0.73 -28.73
C LEU A 146 -14.08 -0.58 -29.38
N GLY A 147 -14.68 -1.72 -29.04
CA GLY A 147 -14.30 -3.03 -29.56
C GLY A 147 -12.97 -3.55 -29.03
N VAL A 148 -12.53 -3.04 -27.86
CA VAL A 148 -11.34 -3.56 -27.16
C VAL A 148 -11.66 -4.93 -26.61
N THR A 149 -10.76 -5.90 -26.82
CA THR A 149 -10.86 -7.27 -26.33
C THR A 149 -9.71 -7.60 -25.39
N LEU A 150 -9.95 -8.52 -24.47
CA LEU A 150 -8.88 -9.04 -23.63
C LEU A 150 -7.88 -9.85 -24.46
N SER A 151 -6.62 -9.86 -24.05
CA SER A 151 -5.64 -10.79 -24.55
C SER A 151 -6.04 -12.24 -24.25
N ASP A 152 -5.54 -13.19 -25.02
CA ASP A 152 -5.77 -14.63 -24.79
C ASP A 152 -5.32 -15.06 -23.37
N ASP A 153 -4.22 -14.48 -22.87
CA ASP A 153 -3.72 -14.76 -21.53
C ASP A 153 -4.67 -14.25 -20.45
N ASN A 154 -5.19 -13.03 -20.56
CA ASN A 154 -6.13 -12.46 -19.60
C ASN A 154 -7.49 -13.18 -19.63
N ALA A 155 -7.96 -13.54 -20.82
CA ALA A 155 -9.20 -14.32 -20.97
C ALA A 155 -9.07 -15.70 -20.31
N LYS A 156 -7.94 -16.37 -20.51
CA LYS A 156 -7.63 -17.65 -19.88
C LYS A 156 -7.45 -17.53 -18.36
N ALA A 157 -6.82 -16.45 -17.87
CA ALA A 157 -6.68 -16.20 -16.45
C ALA A 157 -8.05 -16.03 -15.75
N LEU A 158 -9.01 -15.36 -16.42
CA LEU A 158 -10.39 -15.26 -15.91
C LEU A 158 -11.10 -16.63 -15.90
N GLU A 159 -10.92 -17.43 -16.93
CA GLU A 159 -11.51 -18.77 -17.01
C GLU A 159 -11.00 -19.69 -15.89
N ASN A 160 -9.73 -19.58 -15.54
CA ASN A 160 -9.10 -20.40 -14.50
C ASN A 160 -9.13 -19.76 -13.09
N LEU A 161 -9.65 -18.54 -12.93
CA LEU A 161 -9.48 -17.74 -11.72
C LEU A 161 -9.83 -18.50 -10.43
N TYR A 162 -10.94 -19.20 -10.40
CA TYR A 162 -11.34 -20.01 -9.26
C TYR A 162 -10.34 -21.13 -8.97
N ALA A 163 -10.01 -21.95 -9.98
CA ALA A 163 -9.15 -23.11 -9.81
C ALA A 163 -7.73 -22.71 -9.39
N ASP A 164 -7.21 -21.63 -9.97
CA ASP A 164 -5.87 -21.12 -9.66
C ASP A 164 -5.83 -20.57 -8.22
N ASN A 165 -6.87 -19.85 -7.78
CA ASN A 165 -6.95 -19.37 -6.40
C ASN A 165 -7.08 -20.52 -5.40
N VAL A 166 -7.97 -21.48 -5.63
CA VAL A 166 -8.12 -22.65 -4.76
C VAL A 166 -6.78 -23.38 -4.62
N THR A 167 -6.09 -23.60 -5.72
CA THR A 167 -4.77 -24.26 -5.68
C THR A 167 -3.75 -23.43 -4.90
N SER A 168 -3.65 -22.13 -5.17
CA SER A 168 -2.70 -21.24 -4.49
C SER A 168 -2.93 -21.15 -2.99
N TYR A 169 -4.17 -20.94 -2.56
CA TYR A 169 -4.52 -20.90 -1.14
C TYR A 169 -4.25 -22.25 -0.44
N GLY A 170 -4.53 -23.36 -1.11
CA GLY A 170 -4.28 -24.70 -0.59
C GLY A 170 -2.78 -25.00 -0.43
N GLU A 171 -1.95 -24.62 -1.40
CA GLU A 171 -0.50 -24.79 -1.35
C GLU A 171 0.13 -23.93 -0.23
N ASP A 172 -0.31 -22.69 -0.06
CA ASP A 172 0.15 -21.82 1.02
C ASP A 172 -0.23 -22.40 2.39
N ARG A 173 -1.44 -22.96 2.50
CA ARG A 173 -1.88 -23.62 3.74
C ARG A 173 -1.15 -24.90 4.01
N TRP A 174 -0.96 -25.75 3.01
CA TRP A 174 -0.13 -26.93 3.15
C TRP A 174 1.25 -26.58 3.70
N THR A 175 1.91 -25.61 3.09
CA THR A 175 3.24 -25.14 3.50
C THR A 175 3.22 -24.63 4.94
N THR A 176 2.22 -23.85 5.32
CA THR A 176 2.05 -23.34 6.69
C THR A 176 1.88 -24.45 7.71
N PHE A 177 1.04 -25.46 7.43
CA PHE A 177 0.77 -26.58 8.33
C PHE A 177 1.97 -27.52 8.46
N VAL A 178 2.70 -27.77 7.38
CA VAL A 178 3.95 -28.54 7.41
C VAL A 178 5.00 -27.82 8.25
N ASN A 179 5.18 -26.52 8.05
CA ASN A 179 6.14 -25.72 8.82
C ASN A 179 5.78 -25.62 10.31
N ALA A 180 4.49 -25.63 10.63
CA ALA A 180 4.00 -25.66 12.02
C ALA A 180 4.07 -27.05 12.66
N GLY A 181 4.42 -28.09 11.90
CA GLY A 181 4.46 -29.48 12.38
C GLY A 181 3.07 -30.12 12.59
N LEU A 182 2.02 -29.51 12.02
CA LEU A 182 0.65 -30.01 12.08
C LEU A 182 0.39 -31.10 11.02
N ILE A 183 1.14 -31.07 9.94
CA ILE A 183 1.18 -32.10 8.89
C ILE A 183 2.60 -32.64 8.80
N ASN A 184 2.71 -33.98 8.81
CA ASN A 184 3.94 -34.64 8.41
C ASN A 184 3.82 -35.05 6.95
N GLU A 185 4.54 -34.37 6.07
CA GLU A 185 4.46 -34.57 4.61
C GLU A 185 4.75 -36.02 4.17
N ALA A 186 5.55 -36.77 4.98
CA ALA A 186 5.87 -38.16 4.69
C ALA A 186 4.68 -39.13 4.83
N ASP A 187 3.59 -38.67 5.47
CA ASP A 187 2.37 -39.50 5.66
C ASP A 187 1.39 -39.38 4.46
N PHE A 188 1.72 -38.56 3.46
CA PHE A 188 0.87 -38.29 2.30
C PHE A 188 1.59 -38.73 1.01
N ASP A 189 0.86 -39.37 0.12
CA ASP A 189 1.28 -39.49 -1.27
C ASP A 189 0.84 -38.24 -2.08
N ASP A 190 1.31 -38.16 -3.34
CA ASP A 190 1.04 -37.00 -4.19
C ASP A 190 -0.47 -36.77 -4.43
N ALA A 191 -1.27 -37.83 -4.51
CA ALA A 191 -2.70 -37.74 -4.73
C ALA A 191 -3.39 -37.22 -3.46
N GLN A 192 -3.05 -37.77 -2.30
CA GLN A 192 -3.58 -37.34 -1.01
C GLN A 192 -3.19 -35.87 -0.70
N LYS A 193 -1.97 -35.46 -1.05
CA LYS A 193 -1.53 -34.07 -0.94
C LYS A 193 -2.39 -33.16 -1.83
N ASN A 194 -2.59 -33.53 -3.09
CA ASN A 194 -3.41 -32.75 -4.00
C ASN A 194 -4.87 -32.67 -3.54
N ASP A 195 -5.45 -33.77 -3.07
CA ASP A 195 -6.83 -33.76 -2.56
C ASP A 195 -6.96 -32.82 -1.35
N TRP A 196 -5.98 -32.88 -0.42
CA TRP A 196 -5.94 -31.97 0.73
C TRP A 196 -5.83 -30.50 0.30
N ILE A 197 -4.93 -30.18 -0.66
CA ILE A 197 -4.76 -28.85 -1.21
C ILE A 197 -6.06 -28.32 -1.81
N GLN A 198 -6.78 -29.13 -2.59
CA GLN A 198 -8.02 -28.68 -3.21
C GLN A 198 -9.15 -28.48 -2.19
N GLU A 199 -9.30 -29.39 -1.22
CA GLU A 199 -10.33 -29.30 -0.18
C GLU A 199 -10.13 -28.05 0.69
N HIS A 200 -8.95 -27.91 1.28
CA HIS A 200 -8.65 -26.80 2.19
C HIS A 200 -8.44 -25.48 1.43
N GLY A 201 -7.92 -25.54 0.20
CA GLY A 201 -7.80 -24.35 -0.65
C GLY A 201 -9.16 -23.71 -0.95
N ALA A 202 -10.19 -24.50 -1.21
CA ALA A 202 -11.55 -23.99 -1.43
C ALA A 202 -12.13 -23.32 -0.16
N GLU A 203 -11.88 -23.90 1.01
CA GLU A 203 -12.29 -23.32 2.30
C GLU A 203 -11.58 -21.95 2.52
N PHE A 204 -10.26 -21.91 2.43
CA PHE A 204 -9.49 -20.68 2.67
C PHE A 204 -9.72 -19.62 1.61
N TYR A 205 -9.94 -19.99 0.38
CA TYR A 205 -10.35 -19.05 -0.65
C TYR A 205 -11.71 -18.43 -0.33
N THR A 206 -12.69 -19.23 0.14
CA THR A 206 -13.97 -18.71 0.63
C THR A 206 -13.79 -17.73 1.80
N HIS A 207 -12.94 -18.06 2.77
CA HIS A 207 -12.59 -17.14 3.87
C HIS A 207 -11.97 -15.84 3.37
N SER A 208 -11.11 -15.91 2.36
CA SER A 208 -10.52 -14.71 1.72
C SER A 208 -11.57 -13.83 1.05
N LEU A 209 -12.53 -14.42 0.33
CA LEU A 209 -13.66 -13.68 -0.26
C LEU A 209 -14.48 -12.97 0.81
N MET A 210 -14.81 -13.67 1.89
CA MET A 210 -15.54 -13.11 3.03
C MET A 210 -14.76 -12.00 3.74
N TYR A 211 -13.44 -12.15 3.84
CA TYR A 211 -12.53 -11.14 4.41
C TYR A 211 -12.62 -9.81 3.66
N TYR A 212 -12.82 -9.87 2.34
CA TYR A 212 -12.99 -8.71 1.47
C TYR A 212 -14.46 -8.41 1.15
N ALA A 213 -15.41 -8.88 1.96
CA ALA A 213 -16.84 -8.59 1.83
C ALA A 213 -17.42 -8.91 0.44
N THR A 214 -16.93 -9.96 -0.22
CA THR A 214 -17.35 -10.33 -1.58
C THR A 214 -17.64 -11.81 -1.73
N THR A 215 -18.07 -12.19 -2.92
CA THR A 215 -18.37 -13.56 -3.34
C THR A 215 -17.48 -13.94 -4.53
N GLU A 216 -17.51 -15.22 -4.91
CA GLU A 216 -16.82 -15.68 -6.12
C GLU A 216 -17.22 -14.88 -7.37
N SER A 217 -18.53 -14.69 -7.58
CA SER A 217 -19.01 -13.94 -8.75
C SER A 217 -18.59 -12.45 -8.69
N GLY A 218 -18.70 -11.81 -7.51
CA GLY A 218 -18.27 -10.42 -7.33
C GLY A 218 -16.77 -10.24 -7.54
N TYR A 219 -15.97 -11.21 -7.10
CA TYR A 219 -14.54 -11.24 -7.32
C TYR A 219 -14.18 -11.45 -8.80
N GLN A 220 -14.88 -12.34 -9.48
CA GLN A 220 -14.71 -12.58 -10.91
C GLN A 220 -15.11 -11.35 -11.74
N GLU A 221 -16.21 -10.68 -11.41
CA GLU A 221 -16.60 -9.40 -12.02
C GLU A 221 -15.52 -8.32 -11.82
N MET A 222 -14.97 -8.21 -10.61
CA MET A 222 -13.89 -7.26 -10.31
C MET A 222 -12.66 -7.51 -11.17
N TYR A 223 -12.21 -8.77 -11.31
CA TYR A 223 -11.06 -9.11 -12.17
C TYR A 223 -11.34 -8.85 -13.64
N ASN A 224 -12.53 -9.21 -14.13
CA ASN A 224 -12.94 -8.91 -15.50
C ASN A 224 -12.87 -7.41 -15.78
N ASN A 225 -13.44 -6.59 -14.91
CA ASN A 225 -13.44 -5.14 -15.05
C ASN A 225 -12.02 -4.56 -14.95
N ASN A 226 -11.17 -5.10 -14.09
CA ASN A 226 -9.76 -4.70 -13.98
C ASN A 226 -8.98 -4.99 -15.27
N TYR A 227 -9.17 -6.16 -15.87
CA TYR A 227 -8.52 -6.49 -17.13
C TYR A 227 -8.96 -5.59 -18.28
N TYR A 228 -10.27 -5.29 -18.37
CA TYR A 228 -10.77 -4.34 -19.37
C TYR A 228 -10.31 -2.91 -19.13
N TYR A 229 -10.21 -2.47 -17.87
CA TYR A 229 -9.64 -1.17 -17.50
C TYR A 229 -8.21 -1.02 -18.05
N ASN A 230 -7.37 -2.02 -17.81
CA ASN A 230 -5.99 -2.00 -18.28
C ASN A 230 -5.89 -2.13 -19.81
N ALA A 231 -6.70 -3.00 -20.42
CA ALA A 231 -6.73 -3.16 -21.87
C ALA A 231 -7.19 -1.89 -22.59
N LEU A 232 -8.15 -1.17 -22.02
CA LEU A 232 -8.59 0.12 -22.54
C LEU A 232 -7.50 1.17 -22.41
N GLN A 233 -6.85 1.28 -21.26
CA GLN A 233 -5.73 2.19 -21.05
C GLN A 233 -4.62 1.96 -22.07
N GLU A 234 -4.21 0.70 -22.28
CA GLU A 234 -3.20 0.33 -23.28
C GLU A 234 -3.66 0.66 -24.71
N SER A 235 -4.93 0.42 -25.03
CA SER A 235 -5.50 0.75 -26.35
C SER A 235 -5.50 2.25 -26.63
N LEU A 236 -5.69 3.09 -25.62
CA LEU A 236 -5.76 4.53 -25.75
C LEU A 236 -4.38 5.20 -25.75
N PHE A 237 -3.50 4.77 -24.85
CA PHE A 237 -2.22 5.42 -24.56
C PHE A 237 -0.99 4.64 -24.99
N GLY A 238 -1.15 3.38 -25.39
CA GLY A 238 -0.07 2.56 -25.92
C GLY A 238 0.39 3.03 -27.32
N GLU A 239 1.30 2.31 -27.93
CA GLU A 239 1.86 2.68 -29.26
C GLU A 239 0.74 2.75 -30.32
N GLY A 240 0.54 3.93 -30.88
CA GLY A 240 -0.48 4.18 -31.90
C GLY A 240 -1.90 4.40 -31.35
N GLY A 241 -2.08 4.47 -30.05
CA GLY A 241 -3.35 4.79 -29.41
C GLY A 241 -3.78 6.25 -29.69
N SER A 242 -5.10 6.49 -29.62
CA SER A 242 -5.68 7.83 -29.95
C SER A 242 -5.26 8.93 -28.97
N GLU A 243 -4.96 8.56 -27.73
CA GLU A 243 -4.60 9.47 -26.63
C GLU A 243 -3.10 9.40 -26.29
N THR A 244 -2.29 8.70 -27.10
CA THR A 244 -0.84 8.61 -26.88
C THR A 244 -0.21 10.00 -26.89
N PRO A 245 0.40 10.46 -25.77
CA PRO A 245 0.96 11.80 -25.70
C PRO A 245 2.16 11.96 -26.63
N THR A 246 2.24 13.12 -27.28
CA THR A 246 3.44 13.48 -28.06
C THR A 246 4.60 13.85 -27.13
N ASP A 247 5.82 13.83 -27.67
CA ASP A 247 6.99 14.33 -26.94
C ASP A 247 6.85 15.79 -26.50
N GLU A 248 6.21 16.64 -27.32
CA GLU A 248 5.91 18.03 -26.99
C GLU A 248 4.97 18.11 -25.78
N THR A 249 3.88 17.35 -25.79
CA THR A 249 2.92 17.28 -24.66
C THR A 249 3.62 16.88 -23.37
N ILE A 250 4.47 15.87 -23.42
CA ILE A 250 5.20 15.41 -22.21
C ILE A 250 6.24 16.45 -21.76
N ASN A 251 6.92 17.14 -22.69
CA ASN A 251 7.86 18.20 -22.32
C ASN A 251 7.14 19.37 -21.63
N ASP A 252 6.01 19.82 -22.16
CA ASP A 252 5.23 20.91 -21.56
C ASP A 252 4.70 20.52 -20.17
N TYR A 253 4.20 19.30 -20.03
CA TYR A 253 3.73 18.79 -18.73
C TYR A 253 4.89 18.64 -17.73
N LEU A 254 6.08 18.19 -18.17
CA LEU A 254 7.28 18.08 -17.35
C LEU A 254 7.76 19.45 -16.86
N GLN A 255 7.77 20.47 -17.72
CA GLN A 255 8.11 21.83 -17.32
C GLN A 255 7.13 22.38 -16.26
N SER A 256 5.83 22.20 -16.49
CA SER A 256 4.80 22.58 -15.52
C SER A 256 4.99 21.83 -14.18
N TYR A 257 5.23 20.52 -14.24
CA TYR A 257 5.44 19.68 -13.06
C TYR A 257 6.66 20.16 -12.23
N ILE A 258 7.77 20.47 -12.89
CA ILE A 258 8.99 21.00 -12.23
C ILE A 258 8.69 22.36 -11.58
N SER A 259 8.02 23.25 -12.31
CA SER A 259 7.68 24.59 -11.82
C SER A 259 6.71 24.55 -10.63
N ASP A 260 5.62 23.81 -10.74
CA ASP A 260 4.54 23.78 -9.75
C ASP A 260 5.00 23.14 -8.43
N ASN A 261 5.89 22.17 -8.53
CA ASN A 261 6.48 21.49 -7.36
C ASN A 261 7.80 22.15 -6.89
N GLY A 262 8.24 23.22 -7.53
CA GLY A 262 9.49 23.89 -7.18
C GLY A 262 10.70 22.95 -7.21
N ILE A 263 10.76 22.06 -8.21
CA ILE A 263 11.82 21.02 -8.25
C ILE A 263 13.15 21.66 -8.62
N VAL A 264 14.15 21.36 -7.80
CA VAL A 264 15.52 21.83 -7.96
C VAL A 264 16.51 20.69 -7.73
N TRP A 265 17.69 20.78 -8.36
CA TRP A 265 18.77 19.82 -8.18
C TRP A 265 19.95 20.49 -7.52
N ALA A 266 20.50 19.86 -6.48
CA ALA A 266 21.61 20.42 -5.75
C ALA A 266 22.49 19.33 -5.12
N ARG A 267 23.70 19.77 -4.76
CA ARG A 267 24.59 19.04 -3.85
C ARG A 267 24.83 19.87 -2.60
N CYS A 268 25.20 19.23 -1.51
CA CYS A 268 25.53 19.93 -0.28
C CYS A 268 26.77 19.40 0.39
N ILE A 269 27.35 20.25 1.25
CA ILE A 269 28.37 19.88 2.22
C ILE A 269 27.85 20.30 3.58
N LEU A 270 27.57 19.32 4.46
CA LEU A 270 27.14 19.57 5.83
C LEU A 270 28.37 19.70 6.75
N PHE A 271 28.49 20.85 7.41
CA PHE A 271 29.36 21.06 8.56
C PHE A 271 28.50 20.90 9.82
N SER A 272 28.53 19.69 10.41
CA SER A 272 27.66 19.32 11.53
C SER A 272 28.09 20.01 12.82
N THR A 273 27.09 20.54 13.56
CA THR A 273 27.27 21.07 14.92
C THR A 273 26.69 20.15 15.98
N GLN A 274 26.24 18.95 15.62
CA GLN A 274 25.58 18.03 16.55
C GLN A 274 26.51 17.52 17.66
N ASP A 275 27.80 17.39 17.36
CA ASP A 275 28.83 16.95 18.33
C ASP A 275 29.57 18.11 19.00
N ALA A 276 29.15 19.37 18.76
CA ALA A 276 29.79 20.53 19.36
C ALA A 276 29.48 20.59 20.86
N ALA A 277 30.54 20.66 21.68
CA ALA A 277 30.41 20.62 23.13
C ALA A 277 29.88 21.94 23.73
N ASP A 278 30.15 23.07 23.07
CA ASP A 278 29.79 24.41 23.50
C ASP A 278 29.73 25.39 22.30
N ASP A 279 29.37 26.64 22.58
CA ASP A 279 29.24 27.68 21.56
C ASP A 279 30.58 27.97 20.86
N ALA A 280 31.72 27.81 21.53
CA ALA A 280 33.02 28.03 20.92
C ALA A 280 33.34 26.95 19.86
N ALA A 281 32.94 25.69 20.11
CA ALA A 281 33.02 24.61 19.14
C ALA A 281 32.10 24.84 17.94
N VAL A 282 30.89 25.42 18.15
CA VAL A 282 29.99 25.84 17.07
C VAL A 282 30.63 26.93 16.21
N ASP A 283 31.27 27.93 16.84
CA ASP A 283 31.97 29.01 16.13
C ASP A 283 33.16 28.49 15.30
N GLU A 284 33.85 27.46 15.77
CA GLU A 284 34.91 26.79 14.99
C GLU A 284 34.34 26.09 13.73
N VAL A 285 33.21 25.41 13.86
CA VAL A 285 32.51 24.78 12.73
C VAL A 285 32.06 25.83 11.72
N LEU A 286 31.49 26.96 12.18
CA LEU A 286 31.12 28.09 11.32
C LEU A 286 32.34 28.65 10.58
N ALA A 287 33.42 28.88 11.28
CA ALA A 287 34.67 29.41 10.68
C ALA A 287 35.20 28.46 9.60
N GLN A 288 35.12 27.14 9.83
CA GLN A 288 35.53 26.14 8.84
C GLN A 288 34.59 26.15 7.62
N ALA A 289 33.28 26.17 7.82
CA ALA A 289 32.29 26.26 6.74
C ALA A 289 32.52 27.54 5.91
N GLN A 290 32.66 28.68 6.57
CA GLN A 290 32.93 29.96 5.90
C GLN A 290 34.21 29.94 5.07
N ALA A 291 35.31 29.38 5.59
CA ALA A 291 36.56 29.28 4.85
C ALA A 291 36.43 28.42 3.57
N VAL A 292 35.72 27.32 3.66
CA VAL A 292 35.44 26.45 2.49
C VAL A 292 34.52 27.17 1.50
N TYR A 293 33.48 27.84 1.99
CA TYR A 293 32.60 28.64 1.15
C TYR A 293 33.32 29.74 0.40
N ASP A 294 34.17 30.52 1.10
CA ASP A 294 34.94 31.62 0.52
C ASP A 294 35.92 31.11 -0.55
N GLU A 295 36.55 29.96 -0.34
CA GLU A 295 37.41 29.31 -1.33
C GLU A 295 36.63 28.92 -2.59
N LEU A 296 35.46 28.25 -2.43
CA LEU A 296 34.61 27.84 -3.54
C LEU A 296 34.01 29.02 -4.30
N ALA A 297 33.61 30.08 -3.59
CA ALA A 297 33.00 31.28 -4.18
C ALA A 297 33.92 32.08 -5.08
N LEU A 298 35.22 31.89 -4.97
CA LEU A 298 36.25 32.55 -5.80
C LEU A 298 36.48 31.79 -7.12
N LEU A 299 35.97 30.57 -7.26
CA LEU A 299 36.24 29.75 -8.43
C LEU A 299 35.34 30.14 -9.61
N PRO A 300 35.83 30.05 -10.84
CA PRO A 300 35.04 30.18 -12.01
C PRO A 300 34.07 28.97 -12.13
N ALA A 301 32.91 29.16 -12.77
CA ALA A 301 31.83 28.19 -12.82
C ALA A 301 32.27 26.83 -13.40
N ASP A 302 33.22 26.80 -14.32
CA ASP A 302 33.76 25.60 -14.97
C ASP A 302 34.63 24.74 -14.05
N GLN A 303 35.16 25.33 -12.94
CA GLN A 303 35.96 24.62 -11.93
C GLN A 303 35.21 24.32 -10.65
N LEU A 304 34.07 25.00 -10.43
CA LEU A 304 33.33 24.94 -9.17
C LEU A 304 32.79 23.53 -8.88
N SER A 305 32.22 22.84 -9.87
CA SER A 305 31.61 21.52 -9.67
C SER A 305 32.61 20.45 -9.23
N GLU A 306 33.82 20.44 -9.82
CA GLU A 306 34.90 19.52 -9.43
C GLU A 306 35.43 19.84 -8.02
N ALA A 307 35.74 21.11 -7.78
CA ALA A 307 36.21 21.56 -6.47
C ALA A 307 35.18 21.32 -5.36
N PHE A 308 33.90 21.48 -5.66
CA PHE A 308 32.81 21.16 -4.72
C PHE A 308 32.80 19.68 -4.34
N THR A 309 32.99 18.78 -5.32
CA THR A 309 33.10 17.34 -5.07
C THR A 309 34.28 17.00 -4.17
N ASP A 310 35.44 17.65 -4.40
CA ASP A 310 36.63 17.45 -3.57
C ASP A 310 36.40 17.90 -2.13
N LYS A 311 35.76 19.07 -1.93
CA LYS A 311 35.39 19.57 -0.61
C LYS A 311 34.34 18.72 0.07
N GLN A 312 33.34 18.24 -0.68
CA GLN A 312 32.31 17.32 -0.20
C GLN A 312 32.96 16.03 0.33
N SER A 313 33.91 15.44 -0.42
CA SER A 313 34.65 14.25 0.04
C SER A 313 35.46 14.47 1.33
N GLN A 314 35.92 15.72 1.59
CA GLN A 314 36.73 16.04 2.74
C GLN A 314 35.93 16.40 3.99
N TYR A 315 34.82 17.10 3.84
CA TYR A 315 34.14 17.80 4.94
C TYR A 315 32.72 17.33 5.20
N ASP A 316 32.05 16.71 4.20
CA ASP A 316 30.60 16.44 4.31
C ASP A 316 30.26 15.46 5.41
N LYS A 317 29.24 15.79 6.19
CA LYS A 317 28.64 14.98 7.25
C LYS A 317 27.17 14.64 6.97
N SER A 318 26.65 14.96 5.77
CA SER A 318 25.27 14.65 5.40
C SER A 318 25.02 13.15 5.16
N GLY A 319 26.10 12.42 4.83
CA GLY A 319 26.02 11.00 4.47
C GLY A 319 25.76 10.76 2.98
N TYR A 320 25.63 11.81 2.14
CA TYR A 320 25.53 11.64 0.71
C TYR A 320 26.87 11.28 0.07
N THR A 321 26.81 10.61 -1.06
CA THR A 321 28.01 10.30 -1.84
C THR A 321 28.54 11.58 -2.50
N ALA A 322 29.85 11.83 -2.39
CA ALA A 322 30.45 13.00 -3.03
C ALA A 322 30.24 13.00 -4.55
N GLY A 323 29.77 14.12 -5.07
CA GLY A 323 29.41 14.29 -6.47
C GLY A 323 27.99 13.84 -6.83
N GLU A 324 27.27 13.19 -5.90
CA GLU A 324 25.87 12.79 -6.12
C GLU A 324 24.93 13.99 -6.06
N VAL A 325 24.15 14.18 -7.11
CA VAL A 325 23.16 15.25 -7.22
C VAL A 325 21.83 14.77 -6.63
N GLN A 326 21.29 15.52 -5.69
CA GLN A 326 20.00 15.26 -5.07
C GLN A 326 18.92 16.16 -5.69
N ARG A 327 17.71 15.63 -5.81
CA ARG A 327 16.53 16.38 -6.20
C ARG A 327 15.76 16.81 -4.97
N TYR A 328 15.32 18.05 -4.94
CA TYR A 328 14.50 18.63 -3.87
C TYR A 328 13.23 19.26 -4.44
N SER A 329 12.16 19.30 -3.64
CA SER A 329 10.90 19.93 -3.97
C SER A 329 10.41 20.82 -2.82
N ASN A 330 9.46 21.71 -3.11
CA ASN A 330 8.85 22.58 -2.11
C ASN A 330 8.00 21.84 -1.06
N SER A 331 7.68 20.56 -1.29
CA SER A 331 6.93 19.69 -0.39
C SER A 331 7.82 18.78 0.49
N ASP A 332 9.14 18.77 0.25
CA ASP A 332 10.04 17.93 1.02
C ASP A 332 10.15 18.44 2.47
N SER A 333 10.10 17.50 3.42
CA SER A 333 10.31 17.80 4.85
C SER A 333 11.78 18.00 5.15
N LEU A 334 12.30 19.19 4.84
CA LEU A 334 13.69 19.58 5.04
C LEU A 334 13.81 20.50 6.25
N VAL A 335 15.04 20.66 6.75
CA VAL A 335 15.32 21.62 7.82
C VAL A 335 15.06 23.05 7.34
N ASP A 336 14.61 23.90 8.28
CA ASP A 336 14.28 25.28 7.99
C ASP A 336 15.44 26.01 7.30
N GLY A 337 15.12 26.76 6.25
CA GLY A 337 16.08 27.53 5.48
C GLY A 337 16.84 26.75 4.40
N TYR A 338 16.89 25.42 4.45
CA TYR A 338 17.67 24.63 3.49
C TYR A 338 17.11 24.72 2.07
N TYR A 339 15.81 24.34 1.87
CA TYR A 339 15.19 24.42 0.56
C TYR A 339 15.15 25.84 0.01
N SER A 340 14.77 26.83 0.82
CA SER A 340 14.69 28.22 0.36
C SER A 340 16.06 28.77 -0.09
N THR A 341 17.15 28.33 0.54
CA THR A 341 18.51 28.69 0.13
C THR A 341 18.81 28.11 -1.26
N ILE A 342 18.50 26.83 -1.51
CA ILE A 342 18.75 26.21 -2.83
C ILE A 342 17.86 26.83 -3.90
N ALA A 343 16.56 27.01 -3.61
CA ALA A 343 15.58 27.50 -4.57
C ALA A 343 15.83 28.96 -5.01
N ALA A 344 16.56 29.74 -4.19
CA ALA A 344 16.95 31.11 -4.53
C ALA A 344 18.15 31.21 -5.48
N LEU A 345 18.84 30.09 -5.75
CA LEU A 345 20.04 30.04 -6.57
C LEU A 345 19.73 29.75 -8.04
N GLU A 346 20.48 30.35 -8.91
CA GLU A 346 20.57 29.92 -10.30
C GLU A 346 21.53 28.72 -10.45
N PRO A 347 21.36 27.87 -11.47
CA PRO A 347 22.27 26.77 -11.74
C PRO A 347 23.74 27.22 -11.78
N GLY A 348 24.59 26.51 -11.09
CA GLY A 348 26.03 26.84 -10.98
C GLY A 348 26.38 27.85 -9.88
N GLN A 349 25.40 28.29 -9.09
CA GLN A 349 25.65 29.15 -7.93
C GLN A 349 25.76 28.36 -6.63
N ILE A 350 26.51 28.91 -5.66
CA ILE A 350 26.60 28.37 -4.29
C ILE A 350 26.08 29.37 -3.27
N ALA A 351 25.58 28.83 -2.17
CA ALA A 351 25.27 29.61 -0.97
C ALA A 351 25.60 28.80 0.29
N MET A 352 25.69 29.47 1.41
CA MET A 352 25.72 28.84 2.72
C MET A 352 24.42 29.18 3.47
N THR A 353 23.85 28.19 4.12
CA THR A 353 22.65 28.39 4.96
C THR A 353 22.97 29.13 6.23
N ASP A 354 21.99 29.76 6.85
CA ASP A 354 22.05 30.05 8.28
C ASP A 354 22.19 28.74 9.06
N LYS A 355 22.48 28.85 10.38
CA LYS A 355 22.59 27.67 11.23
C LYS A 355 21.26 26.93 11.28
N THR A 356 21.31 25.65 10.88
CA THR A 356 20.17 24.73 11.01
C THR A 356 20.33 23.84 12.26
N ASP A 357 19.35 22.98 12.54
CA ASP A 357 19.43 22.00 13.64
C ASP A 357 20.59 20.99 13.46
N TYR A 358 21.09 20.79 12.24
CA TYR A 358 22.22 19.90 11.97
C TYR A 358 23.56 20.64 11.89
N GLY A 359 23.54 21.93 11.62
CA GLY A 359 24.73 22.75 11.41
C GLY A 359 24.59 23.66 10.19
N TYR A 360 25.68 23.88 9.48
CA TYR A 360 25.77 24.76 8.32
C TYR A 360 25.88 23.91 7.05
N PHE A 361 25.07 24.25 6.03
CA PHE A 361 25.20 23.63 4.71
C PHE A 361 25.81 24.64 3.73
N ILE A 362 26.81 24.21 2.97
CA ILE A 362 27.16 24.84 1.72
C ILE A 362 26.42 24.06 0.63
N VAL A 363 25.62 24.76 -0.18
CA VAL A 363 24.83 24.16 -1.25
C VAL A 363 25.32 24.65 -2.60
N LEU A 364 25.37 23.74 -3.59
CA LEU A 364 25.61 24.05 -5.00
C LEU A 364 24.36 23.73 -5.77
N ARG A 365 23.74 24.73 -6.39
CA ARG A 365 22.61 24.54 -7.30
C ARG A 365 23.13 23.93 -8.60
N GLU A 366 22.73 22.70 -8.88
CA GLU A 366 23.10 21.99 -10.11
C GLU A 366 22.17 22.38 -11.27
N PRO A 367 22.60 22.17 -12.54
CA PRO A 367 21.71 22.26 -13.68
C PRO A 367 20.50 21.33 -13.52
N ASP A 368 19.37 21.78 -14.04
CA ASP A 368 18.15 20.97 -14.02
C ASP A 368 18.34 19.68 -14.82
N GLN A 369 17.81 18.57 -14.27
CA GLN A 369 17.89 17.24 -14.87
C GLN A 369 16.50 16.69 -15.17
N PRO A 370 15.71 17.34 -16.04
CA PRO A 370 14.32 16.97 -16.33
C PRO A 370 14.17 15.54 -16.85
N ASP A 371 15.17 15.06 -17.59
CA ASP A 371 15.14 13.71 -18.16
C ASP A 371 15.03 12.62 -17.11
N THR A 372 15.53 12.87 -15.89
CA THR A 372 15.43 11.93 -14.75
C THR A 372 13.99 11.74 -14.26
N LEU A 373 13.09 12.65 -14.61
CA LEU A 373 11.67 12.64 -14.23
C LEU A 373 10.75 12.22 -15.38
N ARG A 374 11.26 12.19 -16.63
CA ARG A 374 10.44 12.06 -17.83
C ARG A 374 9.48 10.87 -17.78
N ASP A 375 9.97 9.69 -17.42
CA ASP A 375 9.15 8.48 -17.42
C ASP A 375 8.08 8.49 -16.34
N SER A 376 8.43 8.95 -15.13
CA SER A 376 7.46 9.08 -14.03
C SER A 376 6.40 10.14 -14.30
N VAL A 377 6.79 11.25 -14.92
CA VAL A 377 5.89 12.34 -15.31
C VAL A 377 5.00 11.92 -16.47
N LYS A 378 5.52 11.18 -17.45
CA LYS A 378 4.71 10.57 -18.51
C LYS A 378 3.66 9.63 -17.96
N SER A 379 4.04 8.76 -17.02
CA SER A 379 3.10 7.85 -16.35
C SER A 379 2.01 8.62 -15.59
N SER A 380 2.38 9.67 -14.87
CA SER A 380 1.43 10.54 -14.17
C SER A 380 0.49 11.28 -15.13
N TYR A 381 1.01 11.77 -16.27
CA TYR A 381 0.19 12.39 -17.30
C TYR A 381 -0.87 11.43 -17.86
N ILE A 382 -0.45 10.21 -18.21
CA ILE A 382 -1.36 9.19 -18.74
C ILE A 382 -2.44 8.86 -17.70
N MET A 383 -2.05 8.64 -16.45
CA MET A 383 -2.99 8.32 -15.37
C MET A 383 -4.02 9.43 -15.15
N ASN A 384 -3.57 10.69 -15.01
CA ASN A 384 -4.45 11.83 -14.79
C ASN A 384 -5.39 12.08 -15.99
N THR A 385 -4.90 11.84 -17.20
CA THR A 385 -5.71 11.97 -18.41
C THR A 385 -6.76 10.86 -18.48
N TYR A 386 -6.39 9.64 -18.16
CA TYR A 386 -7.30 8.49 -18.14
C TYR A 386 -8.40 8.66 -17.09
N ASP A 387 -8.06 9.08 -15.86
CA ASP A 387 -9.03 9.38 -14.80
C ASP A 387 -10.01 10.50 -15.24
N SER A 388 -9.50 11.51 -15.96
CA SER A 388 -10.34 12.58 -16.51
C SER A 388 -11.31 12.05 -17.57
N LEU A 389 -10.86 11.13 -18.43
CA LEU A 389 -11.71 10.46 -19.42
C LEU A 389 -12.78 9.60 -18.75
N ILE A 390 -12.41 8.80 -17.72
CA ILE A 390 -13.37 7.99 -16.95
C ILE A 390 -14.44 8.89 -16.30
N SER A 391 -14.03 10.00 -15.69
CA SER A 391 -14.95 10.98 -15.10
C SER A 391 -15.91 11.58 -16.15
N GLN A 392 -15.42 11.88 -17.35
CA GLN A 392 -16.24 12.31 -18.45
C GLN A 392 -17.24 11.24 -18.89
N TRP A 393 -16.79 9.99 -19.05
CA TRP A 393 -17.66 8.88 -19.43
C TRP A 393 -18.70 8.53 -18.35
N LYS A 394 -18.36 8.64 -17.05
CA LYS A 394 -19.38 8.54 -15.97
C LYS A 394 -20.52 9.52 -16.19
N SER A 395 -20.21 10.75 -16.57
CA SER A 395 -21.20 11.77 -16.91
C SER A 395 -21.97 11.41 -18.18
N ASP A 396 -21.28 10.95 -19.22
CA ASP A 396 -21.90 10.59 -20.51
C ASP A 396 -22.87 9.40 -20.39
N TYR A 397 -22.55 8.42 -19.54
CA TYR A 397 -23.42 7.28 -19.23
C TYR A 397 -24.49 7.62 -18.17
N GLY A 398 -24.42 8.79 -17.53
CA GLY A 398 -25.40 9.24 -16.52
C GLY A 398 -25.34 8.47 -15.20
N VAL A 399 -24.13 8.05 -14.80
CA VAL A 399 -23.90 7.19 -13.60
C VAL A 399 -23.05 7.86 -12.52
N SER A 400 -23.07 9.20 -12.44
CA SER A 400 -22.22 9.96 -11.52
C SER A 400 -22.61 9.88 -10.04
N ASP A 401 -23.86 9.49 -9.73
CA ASP A 401 -24.42 9.60 -8.37
C ASP A 401 -24.86 8.21 -7.80
N VAL A 402 -24.06 7.16 -8.07
CA VAL A 402 -24.34 5.82 -7.53
C VAL A 402 -23.87 5.74 -6.09
N SER A 403 -24.68 5.14 -5.22
CA SER A 403 -24.35 4.90 -3.82
C SER A 403 -25.02 3.63 -3.28
N LEU A 404 -24.42 3.05 -2.23
CA LEU A 404 -25.06 1.99 -1.44
C LEU A 404 -25.85 2.63 -0.30
N ASN A 405 -27.12 2.22 -0.15
CA ASN A 405 -27.98 2.70 0.93
C ASN A 405 -27.84 1.79 2.15
N ILE A 406 -26.69 1.86 2.82
CA ILE A 406 -26.40 1.12 4.06
C ILE A 406 -25.75 2.06 5.10
N ASP A 407 -25.77 1.63 6.36
CA ASP A 407 -25.00 2.27 7.42
C ASP A 407 -23.52 1.84 7.31
N ALA A 408 -22.67 2.74 6.86
CA ALA A 408 -21.24 2.47 6.65
C ALA A 408 -20.52 2.07 7.95
N GLN A 409 -20.87 2.70 9.08
CA GLN A 409 -20.28 2.37 10.39
C GLN A 409 -20.68 0.96 10.84
N ALA A 410 -21.93 0.56 10.65
CA ALA A 410 -22.40 -0.77 10.99
C ALA A 410 -21.73 -1.83 10.08
N PHE A 411 -21.64 -1.55 8.77
CA PHE A 411 -20.95 -2.42 7.81
C PHE A 411 -19.51 -2.70 8.23
N PHE A 412 -18.67 -1.67 8.46
CA PHE A 412 -17.27 -1.88 8.84
C PHE A 412 -17.12 -2.47 10.25
N THR A 413 -18.05 -2.23 11.16
CA THR A 413 -18.04 -2.89 12.47
C THR A 413 -18.23 -4.40 12.34
N LYS A 414 -19.20 -4.84 11.52
CA LYS A 414 -19.43 -6.25 11.24
C LYS A 414 -18.28 -6.89 10.45
N LEU A 415 -17.77 -6.17 9.45
CA LEU A 415 -16.64 -6.62 8.65
C LEU A 415 -15.41 -6.87 9.52
N ASN A 416 -15.06 -5.93 10.41
CA ASN A 416 -13.94 -6.09 11.34
C ASN A 416 -14.14 -7.28 12.29
N ALA A 417 -15.38 -7.50 12.78
CA ALA A 417 -15.66 -8.66 13.62
C ALA A 417 -15.49 -9.99 12.85
N LEU A 418 -15.99 -10.04 11.61
CA LEU A 418 -15.84 -11.19 10.72
C LEU A 418 -14.36 -11.45 10.38
N GLN A 419 -13.60 -10.41 10.01
CA GLN A 419 -12.17 -10.49 9.73
C GLN A 419 -11.38 -11.04 10.91
N ASN A 420 -11.69 -10.60 12.14
CA ASN A 420 -11.05 -11.12 13.36
C ASN A 420 -11.39 -12.60 13.60
N THR A 421 -12.65 -13.00 13.34
CA THR A 421 -13.08 -14.40 13.44
C THR A 421 -12.32 -15.26 12.42
N LEU A 422 -12.31 -14.88 11.16
CA LEU A 422 -11.56 -15.56 10.08
C LEU A 422 -10.07 -15.67 10.43
N TYR A 423 -9.47 -14.57 10.88
CA TYR A 423 -8.07 -14.55 11.30
C TYR A 423 -7.79 -15.56 12.43
N SER A 424 -8.68 -15.67 13.42
CA SER A 424 -8.50 -16.60 14.56
C SER A 424 -8.65 -18.07 14.15
N ILE A 425 -9.53 -18.37 13.18
CA ILE A 425 -9.73 -19.71 12.62
C ILE A 425 -8.54 -20.09 11.73
N ASP A 426 -8.12 -19.18 10.89
CA ASP A 426 -7.09 -19.42 9.89
C ASP A 426 -5.66 -19.43 10.45
N ASN A 427 -5.39 -18.80 11.58
CA ASN A 427 -4.09 -18.82 12.23
C ASN A 427 -4.03 -19.85 13.36
N VAL A 428 -4.07 -21.14 13.00
CA VAL A 428 -3.85 -22.22 13.96
C VAL A 428 -2.41 -22.15 14.45
N SER A 429 -2.22 -21.83 15.73
CA SER A 429 -0.91 -21.91 16.37
C SER A 429 -0.66 -23.32 16.89
N SER A 430 0.57 -23.81 16.80
CA SER A 430 1.03 -25.12 17.27
C SER A 430 0.86 -25.35 18.78
N THR A 431 0.22 -24.41 19.50
CA THR A 431 -0.02 -24.49 20.95
C THR A 431 -1.34 -25.14 21.32
N ASP A 432 -2.29 -25.35 20.40
CA ASP A 432 -3.61 -25.92 20.71
C ASP A 432 -3.69 -27.46 20.60
N SER A 433 -2.62 -28.15 20.20
CA SER A 433 -2.60 -29.63 20.10
C SER A 433 -2.31 -30.40 21.39
N SER A 434 -2.35 -29.74 22.56
CA SER A 434 -1.99 -30.41 23.83
C SER A 434 -3.13 -30.69 24.81
N SER A 435 -4.39 -30.69 24.37
CA SER A 435 -5.52 -31.01 25.24
C SER A 435 -6.53 -31.95 24.61
N ASP A 436 -6.14 -33.16 24.23
CA ASP A 436 -7.03 -34.32 24.32
C ASP A 436 -6.27 -35.65 24.12
N THR A 437 -5.60 -36.11 25.18
CA THR A 437 -5.39 -37.53 25.37
C THR A 437 -5.64 -37.83 26.85
N GLY A 438 -6.92 -38.01 27.17
CA GLY A 438 -7.32 -38.65 28.37
C GLY A 438 -6.83 -40.10 28.35
N SER A 439 -5.87 -40.44 29.17
CA SER A 439 -5.67 -41.82 29.60
C SER A 439 -5.62 -41.88 31.12
N ASP A 440 -6.73 -42.35 31.63
CA ASP A 440 -6.92 -42.99 32.92
C ASP A 440 -5.83 -44.01 33.20
N SER A 441 -5.05 -43.83 34.24
CA SER A 441 -4.48 -44.96 35.03
C SER A 441 -4.07 -44.51 36.43
N SER A 442 -4.90 -44.98 37.33
CA SER A 442 -4.68 -45.01 38.77
C SER A 442 -3.38 -45.73 39.18
N ALA A 443 -2.78 -45.26 40.21
CA ALA A 443 -2.36 -45.96 41.43
C ALA A 443 -0.94 -45.68 41.92
N ALA A 444 -0.94 -45.30 43.19
CA ALA A 444 -0.06 -45.73 44.28
C ALA A 444 1.25 -44.99 44.57
N SER A 445 1.13 -44.15 45.60
CA SER A 445 1.94 -44.06 46.83
C SER A 445 3.45 -44.42 46.81
N SER A 446 4.30 -43.51 47.26
CA SER A 446 4.94 -43.57 48.59
C SER A 446 6.06 -42.52 48.75
N SER A 447 5.93 -41.76 49.79
CA SER A 447 6.87 -41.22 50.76
C SER A 447 8.40 -41.35 50.55
N ALA A 448 9.10 -40.22 50.73
CA ALA A 448 10.10 -39.93 51.78
C ALA A 448 11.02 -38.82 51.34
N ALA A 449 10.99 -37.71 51.96
CA ALA A 449 11.81 -37.13 53.01
C ALA A 449 13.30 -36.92 52.67
N ALA A 450 13.69 -35.71 52.96
CA ALA A 450 14.88 -35.20 53.61
C ALA A 450 16.00 -34.55 52.78
N SER A 451 16.08 -33.27 52.95
CA SER A 451 17.21 -32.50 53.55
C SER A 451 18.48 -32.28 52.71
N GLY A 452 18.92 -31.04 52.70
CA GLY A 452 20.32 -30.71 52.86
C GLY A 452 20.84 -29.60 51.93
N SER A 453 20.77 -28.42 52.41
CA SER A 453 21.80 -27.38 52.60
C SER A 453 22.97 -27.26 51.59
N GLY A 454 23.27 -26.03 51.24
CA GLY A 454 24.60 -25.49 51.30
C GLY A 454 25.12 -24.78 50.07
N SER A 455 25.05 -23.46 50.15
CA SER A 455 26.09 -22.46 49.83
C SER A 455 27.18 -22.78 48.77
N ASN A 456 27.27 -21.97 47.71
CA ASN A 456 28.18 -20.83 47.56
C ASN A 456 27.78 -20.06 46.31
#